data_b45af93b808398aae50f14627c34325b
#
_entry.id   b45af93b808398aae50f14627c34325b
#
_cell.length_a   1.000
_cell.length_b   1.000
_cell.length_c   1.000
_cell.angle_alpha   90.00
_cell.angle_beta   90.00
_cell.angle_gamma   90.00
#
_symmetry.space_group_name_H-M   'P 1'
#
loop_
_entity.id
_entity.type
_entity.pdbx_description
1 polymer ?
#
loop_
_entity_poly.entity_id
_entity_poly.type
_entity_poly.pdbx_seq_one_letter_code
_entity_poly.pdbx_strand_id
1 'polypeptide(L)'
;MPEIKLKGKKDYKLVELQMERIHEGIQNADSNDLIIFSDEDEIPDPNKINYFKKDNYKFGIFLQNMYFYKINVLSDDHGYGNWPGSRICKKKHLKSFFDLRLLKVKNINYPFWRIDKEKSIQLIKNGGW
;
A
#
# COMPACT_ATOMS: atom_id res chain seq x y z
N MET A 1 11.07 -18.58 -12.54
CA MET A 1 11.09 -18.61 -11.05
C MET A 1 10.26 -19.79 -10.59
N PRO A 2 10.79 -20.63 -9.72
CA PRO A 2 9.93 -21.65 -9.12
C PRO A 2 8.82 -20.98 -8.31
N GLU A 3 7.57 -21.36 -8.59
CA GLU A 3 6.44 -20.96 -7.74
C GLU A 3 6.67 -21.47 -6.32
N ILE A 4 6.94 -20.57 -5.41
CA ILE A 4 6.93 -20.88 -3.98
C ILE A 4 5.47 -21.05 -3.59
N LYS A 5 4.98 -22.30 -3.58
CA LYS A 5 3.68 -22.61 -2.99
C LYS A 5 3.75 -22.37 -1.49
N LEU A 6 3.27 -21.22 -1.07
CA LEU A 6 3.19 -20.83 0.32
C LEU A 6 2.16 -21.72 1.05
N LYS A 7 2.64 -22.72 1.80
CA LYS A 7 1.81 -23.61 2.63
C LYS A 7 2.06 -23.35 4.10
N GLY A 8 1.19 -22.52 4.73
CA GLY A 8 1.11 -22.42 6.19
C GLY A 8 1.87 -21.25 6.84
N LYS A 9 1.86 -21.20 8.17
CA LYS A 9 2.45 -20.11 8.99
C LYS A 9 3.94 -19.82 8.74
N LYS A 10 4.71 -20.79 8.26
CA LYS A 10 6.14 -20.62 7.95
C LYS A 10 6.38 -19.66 6.78
N ASP A 11 5.45 -19.60 5.87
CA ASP A 11 5.60 -18.84 4.65
C ASP A 11 5.34 -17.34 4.86
N TYR A 12 4.42 -17.00 5.75
CA TYR A 12 4.21 -15.60 6.17
C TYR A 12 5.44 -15.02 6.84
N LYS A 13 6.16 -15.82 7.64
CA LYS A 13 7.39 -15.37 8.27
C LYS A 13 8.51 -15.07 7.28
N LEU A 14 8.59 -15.82 6.18
CA LEU A 14 9.56 -15.55 5.12
C LEU A 14 9.24 -14.22 4.40
N VAL A 15 7.98 -13.99 4.08
CA VAL A 15 7.53 -12.72 3.48
C VAL A 15 7.80 -11.54 4.41
N GLU A 16 7.50 -11.70 5.70
CA GLU A 16 7.79 -10.69 6.72
C GLU A 16 9.28 -10.35 6.78
N LEU A 17 10.15 -11.36 6.81
CA LEU A 17 11.60 -11.18 6.80
C LEU A 17 12.10 -10.48 5.53
N GLN A 18 11.53 -10.78 4.37
CA GLN A 18 11.86 -10.09 3.14
C GLN A 18 11.49 -8.61 3.19
N MET A 19 10.33 -8.29 3.76
CA MET A 19 9.88 -6.92 3.92
C MET A 19 10.70 -6.14 4.95
N GLU A 20 11.14 -6.79 6.02
CA GLU A 20 12.07 -6.19 6.99
C GLU A 20 13.39 -5.80 6.33
N ARG A 21 13.92 -6.62 5.43
CA ARG A 21 15.13 -6.29 4.66
C ARG A 21 14.95 -5.09 3.74
N ILE A 22 13.78 -4.93 3.14
CA ILE A 22 13.44 -3.74 2.36
C ILE A 22 13.50 -2.49 3.26
N HIS A 23 13.11 -2.61 4.52
CA HIS A 23 13.17 -1.52 5.50
C HIS A 23 14.61 -0.99 5.71
N GLU A 24 15.63 -1.85 5.61
CA GLU A 24 17.02 -1.44 5.69
C GLU A 24 17.39 -0.40 4.62
N GLY A 25 16.75 -0.46 3.44
CA GLY A 25 16.99 0.48 2.34
C GLY A 25 16.57 1.92 2.61
N ILE A 26 15.72 2.15 3.62
CA ILE A 26 15.23 3.50 3.98
C ILE A 26 15.81 4.05 5.28
N GLN A 27 16.86 3.44 5.81
CA GLN A 27 17.44 3.85 7.10
C GLN A 27 17.92 5.31 7.09
N ASN A 28 18.41 5.80 5.95
CA ASN A 28 18.92 7.17 5.79
C ASN A 28 17.81 8.21 5.50
N ALA A 29 16.56 7.79 5.37
CA ALA A 29 15.46 8.72 5.15
C ALA A 29 15.09 9.47 6.44
N ASP A 30 14.74 10.75 6.31
CA ASP A 30 14.28 11.57 7.43
C ASP A 30 12.86 11.21 7.86
N SER A 31 12.48 11.56 9.10
CA SER A 31 11.17 11.23 9.67
C SER A 31 9.98 11.78 8.87
N ASN A 32 10.17 12.89 8.16
CA ASN A 32 9.15 13.52 7.32
C ASN A 32 9.21 13.12 5.85
N ASP A 33 10.19 12.33 5.45
CA ASP A 33 10.27 11.82 4.08
C ASP A 33 9.10 10.91 3.76
N LEU A 34 8.61 11.01 2.53
CA LEU A 34 7.54 10.16 2.03
C LEU A 34 8.12 8.83 1.56
N ILE A 35 7.54 7.77 2.09
CA ILE A 35 7.85 6.41 1.69
C ILE A 35 6.68 5.88 0.87
N ILE A 36 6.96 5.41 -0.33
CA ILE A 36 5.99 4.76 -1.21
C ILE A 36 6.39 3.29 -1.32
N PHE A 37 5.46 2.41 -1.00
CA PHE A 37 5.60 0.99 -1.19
C PHE A 37 4.71 0.53 -2.34
N SER A 38 5.30 -0.12 -3.33
CA SER A 38 4.62 -0.68 -4.50
C SER A 38 5.13 -2.08 -4.77
N ASP A 39 4.25 -2.96 -5.23
CA ASP A 39 4.69 -4.18 -5.88
C ASP A 39 5.25 -3.83 -7.27
N GLU A 40 6.03 -4.74 -7.87
CA GLU A 40 6.77 -4.46 -9.10
C GLU A 40 5.90 -4.15 -10.34
N ASP A 41 4.64 -4.56 -10.29
CA ASP A 41 3.63 -4.36 -11.33
C ASP A 41 2.67 -3.19 -11.04
N GLU A 42 2.89 -2.47 -9.95
CA GLU A 42 2.09 -1.31 -9.54
C GLU A 42 2.85 -0.02 -9.78
N ILE A 43 2.29 0.86 -10.61
CA ILE A 43 2.91 2.16 -10.95
C ILE A 43 2.03 3.28 -10.42
N PRO A 44 2.40 3.90 -9.27
CA PRO A 44 1.66 5.04 -8.74
C PRO A 44 1.86 6.29 -9.61
N ASP A 45 0.80 7.07 -9.80
CA ASP A 45 0.88 8.34 -10.52
C ASP A 45 1.62 9.39 -9.66
N PRO A 46 2.78 9.89 -10.09
CA PRO A 46 3.55 10.85 -9.31
C PRO A 46 2.82 12.19 -9.09
N ASN A 47 1.90 12.56 -9.97
CA ASN A 47 1.09 13.78 -9.79
C ASN A 47 0.14 13.67 -8.59
N LYS A 48 -0.21 12.46 -8.19
CA LYS A 48 -1.11 12.20 -7.05
C LYS A 48 -0.41 12.28 -5.69
N ILE A 49 0.90 12.25 -5.64
CA ILE A 49 1.67 12.41 -4.40
C ILE A 49 1.37 13.76 -3.73
N ASN A 50 1.15 14.80 -4.51
CA ASN A 50 0.81 16.13 -4.00
C ASN A 50 -0.54 16.16 -3.27
N TYR A 51 -1.50 15.31 -3.64
CA TYR A 51 -2.76 15.19 -2.91
C TYR A 51 -2.52 14.68 -1.49
N PHE A 52 -1.65 13.69 -1.33
CA PHE A 52 -1.30 13.18 -0.01
C PHE A 52 -0.56 14.22 0.84
N LYS A 53 0.31 15.02 0.23
CA LYS A 53 1.05 16.09 0.94
C LYS A 53 0.15 17.20 1.47
N LYS A 54 -0.94 17.52 0.78
CA LYS A 54 -1.86 18.60 1.14
C LYS A 54 -2.73 18.25 2.35
N ASP A 55 -3.11 16.99 2.48
CA ASP A 55 -4.02 16.51 3.49
C ASP A 55 -3.25 15.92 4.68
N ASN A 56 -3.87 15.95 5.85
CA ASN A 56 -3.21 15.52 7.08
C ASN A 56 -3.53 14.06 7.44
N TYR A 57 -3.41 13.17 6.45
CA TYR A 57 -3.55 11.72 6.66
C TYR A 57 -2.20 11.08 7.04
N LYS A 58 -2.25 10.04 7.87
CA LYS A 58 -1.06 9.25 8.21
C LYS A 58 -0.64 8.35 7.05
N PHE A 59 -1.62 7.76 6.36
CA PHE A 59 -1.42 6.81 5.28
C PHE A 59 -2.25 7.19 4.05
N GLY A 60 -1.78 6.79 2.89
CA GLY A 60 -2.52 6.84 1.64
C GLY A 60 -2.50 5.49 0.92
N ILE A 61 -3.60 5.18 0.27
CA ILE A 61 -3.71 4.03 -0.62
C ILE A 61 -4.05 4.54 -2.01
N PHE A 62 -3.21 4.23 -2.99
CA PHE A 62 -3.48 4.53 -4.39
C PHE A 62 -4.48 3.52 -4.93
N LEU A 63 -5.61 4.02 -5.41
CA LEU A 63 -6.57 3.21 -6.15
C LEU A 63 -6.14 3.23 -7.62
N GLN A 64 -5.62 2.11 -8.08
CA GLN A 64 -4.98 1.97 -9.39
C GLN A 64 -5.83 1.12 -10.33
N ASN A 65 -5.69 1.37 -11.63
CA ASN A 65 -6.34 0.55 -12.65
C ASN A 65 -5.67 -0.82 -12.72
N MET A 66 -6.48 -1.87 -12.75
CA MET A 66 -6.01 -3.22 -12.97
C MET A 66 -6.35 -3.69 -14.37
N TYR A 67 -5.34 -4.14 -15.10
CA TYR A 67 -5.49 -4.65 -16.46
C TYR A 67 -5.22 -6.15 -16.51
N PHE A 68 -6.07 -6.90 -17.22
CA PHE A 68 -5.88 -8.32 -17.44
C PHE A 68 -5.44 -8.61 -18.87
N TYR A 69 -4.47 -9.51 -19.02
CA TYR A 69 -3.99 -10.09 -20.29
C TYR A 69 -3.45 -9.10 -21.33
N LYS A 70 -4.10 -7.95 -21.48
CA LYS A 70 -3.72 -6.87 -22.39
C LYS A 70 -3.89 -5.52 -21.69
N ILE A 71 -3.08 -4.56 -22.09
CA ILE A 71 -3.07 -3.21 -21.50
C ILE A 71 -4.43 -2.49 -21.63
N ASN A 72 -5.29 -2.91 -22.53
CA ASN A 72 -6.60 -2.30 -22.78
C ASN A 72 -7.79 -3.04 -22.15
N VAL A 73 -7.55 -4.08 -21.36
CA VAL A 73 -8.60 -4.82 -20.65
C VAL A 73 -8.61 -4.42 -19.18
N LEU A 74 -9.43 -3.43 -18.85
CA LEU A 74 -9.62 -2.95 -17.48
C LEU A 74 -10.50 -3.93 -16.69
N SER A 75 -10.11 -4.23 -15.45
CA SER A 75 -10.90 -5.02 -14.52
C SER A 75 -11.70 -4.13 -13.57
N ASP A 76 -13.00 -4.35 -13.49
CA ASP A 76 -13.90 -3.68 -12.54
C ASP A 76 -14.29 -4.55 -11.34
N ASP A 77 -13.67 -5.72 -11.17
CA ASP A 77 -14.12 -6.77 -10.24
C ASP A 77 -13.95 -6.44 -8.74
N HIS A 78 -13.37 -5.30 -8.38
CA HIS A 78 -13.00 -5.02 -6.99
C HIS A 78 -13.95 -4.12 -6.21
N GLY A 79 -15.17 -3.86 -6.70
CA GLY A 79 -16.22 -3.15 -5.97
C GLY A 79 -15.93 -1.67 -5.64
N TYR A 80 -14.70 -1.24 -5.77
CA TYR A 80 -14.24 0.14 -5.58
C TYR A 80 -13.87 0.83 -6.89
N GLY A 81 -14.12 0.17 -8.01
CA GLY A 81 -13.73 0.62 -9.35
C GLY A 81 -12.24 0.47 -9.67
N ASN A 82 -11.37 0.37 -8.66
CA ASN A 82 -9.92 0.30 -8.83
C ASN A 82 -9.28 -0.64 -7.81
N TRP A 83 -8.10 -1.16 -8.17
CA TRP A 83 -7.28 -1.99 -7.31
C TRP A 83 -6.62 -1.14 -6.21
N PRO A 84 -6.76 -1.49 -4.90
CA PRO A 84 -6.00 -0.85 -3.84
C PRO A 84 -4.54 -1.33 -3.89
N GLY A 85 -3.70 -0.58 -4.59
CA GLY A 85 -2.33 -0.94 -4.90
C GLY A 85 -1.29 -0.29 -3.98
N SER A 86 -0.48 0.59 -4.53
CA SER A 86 0.62 1.25 -3.81
C SER A 86 0.16 1.98 -2.56
N ARG A 87 1.02 2.03 -1.54
CA ARG A 87 0.77 2.73 -0.28
C ARG A 87 1.81 3.82 -0.07
N ILE A 88 1.40 4.89 0.59
CA ILE A 88 2.27 6.02 0.93
C ILE A 88 2.09 6.43 2.39
N CYS A 89 3.18 6.78 3.04
CA CYS A 89 3.17 7.41 4.37
C CYS A 89 4.45 8.21 4.59
N LYS A 90 4.47 9.04 5.64
CA LYS A 90 5.73 9.59 6.14
C LYS A 90 6.48 8.50 6.91
N LYS A 91 7.81 8.52 6.85
CA LYS A 91 8.66 7.53 7.54
C LYS A 91 8.31 7.40 9.03
N LYS A 92 8.00 8.51 9.70
CA LYS A 92 7.62 8.51 11.13
C LYS A 92 6.38 7.68 11.46
N HIS A 93 5.51 7.42 10.49
CA HIS A 93 4.31 6.60 10.66
C HIS A 93 4.50 5.15 10.22
N LEU A 94 5.62 4.84 9.58
CA LEU A 94 5.93 3.50 9.10
C LEU A 94 6.43 2.64 10.27
N LYS A 95 5.67 1.61 10.62
CA LYS A 95 6.11 0.58 11.58
C LYS A 95 6.91 -0.49 10.87
N SER A 96 6.32 -1.09 9.82
CA SER A 96 6.98 -2.04 8.94
C SER A 96 6.32 -2.00 7.55
N PHE A 97 7.02 -2.46 6.52
CA PHE A 97 6.40 -2.62 5.19
C PHE A 97 5.32 -3.70 5.17
N PHE A 98 5.44 -4.70 6.01
CA PHE A 98 4.42 -5.73 6.17
C PHE A 98 3.10 -5.13 6.67
N ASP A 99 3.14 -4.31 7.73
CA ASP A 99 1.96 -3.62 8.26
C ASP A 99 1.37 -2.65 7.23
N LEU A 100 2.21 -1.93 6.49
CA LEU A 100 1.77 -1.03 5.43
C LEU A 100 1.05 -1.79 4.31
N ARG A 101 1.56 -2.95 3.90
CA ARG A 101 0.92 -3.80 2.89
C ARG A 101 -0.43 -4.35 3.36
N LEU A 102 -0.56 -4.70 4.63
CA LEU A 102 -1.79 -5.24 5.19
C LEU A 102 -2.87 -4.17 5.45
N LEU A 103 -2.55 -2.90 5.27
CA LEU A 103 -3.50 -1.81 5.45
C LEU A 103 -4.67 -1.96 4.48
N LYS A 104 -5.90 -1.97 5.02
CA LYS A 104 -7.11 -2.24 4.25
C LYS A 104 -7.97 -0.99 4.10
N VAL A 105 -8.51 -0.78 2.91
CA VAL A 105 -9.46 0.30 2.61
C VAL A 105 -10.65 0.31 3.56
N LYS A 106 -11.18 -0.86 3.90
CA LYS A 106 -12.33 -1.00 4.80
C LYS A 106 -12.09 -0.49 6.24
N ASN A 107 -10.83 -0.28 6.64
CA ASN A 107 -10.52 0.25 7.96
C ASN A 107 -11.16 1.63 8.22
N ILE A 108 -11.39 2.42 7.19
CA ILE A 108 -12.03 3.74 7.26
C ILE A 108 -13.45 3.64 7.85
N ASN A 109 -14.14 2.54 7.59
CA ASN A 109 -15.53 2.33 7.99
C ASN A 109 -15.70 1.72 9.38
N TYR A 110 -14.60 1.38 10.08
CA TYR A 110 -14.69 0.87 11.45
C TYR A 110 -15.10 1.97 12.43
N PRO A 111 -15.88 1.63 13.49
CA PRO A 111 -16.24 2.58 14.55
C PRO A 111 -15.01 3.14 15.26
N PHE A 112 -15.15 4.33 15.89
CA PHE A 112 -14.05 5.03 16.55
C PHE A 112 -13.43 4.25 17.73
N TRP A 113 -14.18 3.34 18.37
CA TRP A 113 -13.67 2.49 19.47
C TRP A 113 -12.76 1.35 19.01
N ARG A 114 -12.72 1.07 17.70
CA ARG A 114 -11.77 0.10 17.12
C ARG A 114 -10.42 0.78 16.91
N ILE A 115 -9.72 1.01 18.04
CA ILE A 115 -8.40 1.65 18.06
C ILE A 115 -7.29 0.78 17.45
N ASP A 116 -7.52 -0.53 17.31
CA ASP A 116 -6.64 -1.49 16.64
C ASP A 116 -6.63 -1.32 15.12
N LYS A 117 -7.56 -0.55 14.55
CA LYS A 117 -7.67 -0.29 13.11
C LYS A 117 -7.26 1.12 12.77
N GLU A 118 -6.22 1.26 11.96
CA GLU A 118 -5.81 2.57 11.44
C GLU A 118 -6.87 3.10 10.47
N LYS A 119 -7.41 4.27 10.75
CA LYS A 119 -8.47 4.93 9.97
C LYS A 119 -8.01 6.18 9.25
N SER A 120 -6.83 6.70 9.60
CA SER A 120 -6.27 7.90 8.97
C SER A 120 -5.66 7.55 7.61
N ILE A 121 -6.52 7.18 6.67
CA ILE A 121 -6.17 6.68 5.34
C ILE A 121 -6.83 7.56 4.29
N GLN A 122 -6.04 8.15 3.41
CA GLN A 122 -6.53 8.83 2.20
C GLN A 122 -6.64 7.83 1.06
N LEU A 123 -7.81 7.75 0.43
CA LEU A 123 -7.99 7.02 -0.83
C LEU A 123 -7.66 7.94 -2.00
N ILE A 124 -6.58 7.64 -2.70
CA ILE A 124 -6.10 8.43 -3.83
C ILE A 124 -6.68 7.84 -5.12
N LYS A 125 -7.78 8.41 -5.59
CA LYS A 125 -8.46 7.98 -6.83
C LYS A 125 -7.60 8.29 -8.06
N ASN A 126 -7.74 7.44 -9.09
CA ASN A 126 -6.93 7.53 -10.30
C ASN A 126 -5.43 7.53 -9.98
N GLY A 127 -5.04 6.67 -9.07
CA GLY A 127 -3.70 6.64 -8.48
C GLY A 127 -2.61 6.03 -9.35
N GLY A 128 -2.93 5.61 -10.57
CA GLY A 128 -1.96 5.01 -11.48
C GLY A 128 -2.42 3.64 -12.03
N TRP A 129 -1.47 2.78 -12.34
CA TRP A 129 -1.68 1.45 -12.93
C TRP A 129 -0.60 0.44 -12.54
#